data_28e1afcd89561499d54b329450e1abc2
#
_entry.id   28e1afcd89561499d54b329450e1abc2
#
_cell.length_a   1.000
_cell.length_b   1.000
_cell.length_c   1.000
_cell.angle_alpha   90.00
_cell.angle_beta   90.00
_cell.angle_gamma   90.00
#
_symmetry.space_group_name_H-M   'P 1'
#
loop_
_entity.id
_entity.type
_entity.pdbx_description
1 polymer ?
#
loop_
_entity_poly.entity_id
_entity_poly.type
_entity_poly.pdbx_seq_one_letter_code
_entity_poly.pdbx_strand_id
1 'polypeptide(L)'
;MTIEGKPLSNLFKRSSSGTCQFISNGAGVVAVNQGGLNKGYAMHSDQACTYGSWCPYACEPGMLMAQFDSSVTSYEGYPSSMRGGIYCSNSGEIQLKNQGKGYCYNGKGTVSVNNHVSSNVAFCQTVLPGNEEMLIPTNIGSGSSQVLAVPGTEYWAKTAAHYYINPPGVSTSDGCVWGSTANPWGNWSPYVAGANMDDSGDTFVKIGWNPVYFEDSSPYKNTKPNFGISITCSDGDCEGLPCSIDPSKVDLNKVTGPDGTESNFCVVTAKNNNKAVINVFQAGSGGNSGGSLSKTSGGSDSSNVASSASNVKREHHA
;
A
#
# COMPACT_ATOMS: atom_id res chain seq x y z
N MET A 1 73.63 -2.66 4.11
CA MET A 1 72.44 -1.81 3.90
C MET A 1 71.25 -2.74 3.75
N THR A 2 70.57 -3.02 4.85
CA THR A 2 69.42 -3.92 4.91
C THR A 2 68.18 -3.06 4.86
N ILE A 3 67.35 -3.27 3.82
CA ILE A 3 66.04 -2.59 3.65
C ILE A 3 65.01 -3.48 4.39
N GLU A 4 64.54 -3.02 5.53
CA GLU A 4 63.40 -3.63 6.26
C GLU A 4 62.10 -3.35 5.46
N GLY A 5 61.54 -4.42 4.94
CA GLY A 5 60.19 -4.43 4.40
C GLY A 5 59.15 -4.35 5.49
N LYS A 6 58.41 -3.24 5.63
CA LYS A 6 57.21 -3.19 6.44
C LYS A 6 56.12 -4.05 5.82
N PRO A 7 55.42 -4.92 6.60
CA PRO A 7 54.30 -5.65 6.05
C PRO A 7 53.15 -4.70 5.76
N LEU A 8 52.66 -4.76 4.55
CA LEU A 8 51.35 -4.18 4.15
C LEU A 8 50.26 -4.93 4.88
N SER A 9 49.95 -4.49 6.11
CA SER A 9 48.80 -5.00 6.85
C SER A 9 47.52 -4.52 6.18
N ASN A 10 46.92 -5.42 5.48
CA ASN A 10 45.57 -5.51 5.01
C ASN A 10 44.57 -4.45 5.54
N LEU A 11 44.28 -3.48 4.71
CA LEU A 11 43.08 -2.68 4.78
C LEU A 11 41.94 -3.39 4.02
N PHE A 12 41.64 -4.62 4.34
CA PHE A 12 40.31 -5.15 4.09
C PHE A 12 39.50 -4.87 5.37
N LYS A 13 38.84 -3.70 5.40
CA LYS A 13 37.67 -3.55 6.29
C LYS A 13 36.70 -4.65 5.89
N ARG A 14 36.65 -5.72 6.70
CA ARG A 14 35.51 -6.64 6.69
C ARG A 14 34.26 -5.77 6.91
N SER A 15 33.44 -5.64 5.88
CA SER A 15 32.06 -5.22 6.07
C SER A 15 31.49 -6.15 7.13
N SER A 16 31.16 -5.61 8.30
CA SER A 16 30.50 -6.39 9.35
C SER A 16 29.12 -6.70 8.82
N SER A 17 28.89 -7.95 8.46
CA SER A 17 27.60 -8.45 7.96
C SER A 17 26.61 -8.58 9.13
N GLY A 18 26.16 -7.44 9.64
CA GLY A 18 25.15 -7.38 10.69
C GLY A 18 23.84 -6.78 10.18
N THR A 19 22.79 -6.88 10.98
CA THR A 19 21.47 -6.35 10.70
C THR A 19 20.99 -5.47 11.84
N CYS A 20 20.20 -4.43 11.52
CA CYS A 20 19.48 -3.66 12.51
C CYS A 20 18.17 -4.36 12.89
N GLN A 21 17.84 -4.32 14.19
CA GLN A 21 16.58 -4.85 14.69
C GLN A 21 15.41 -3.97 14.22
N PHE A 22 14.24 -4.59 14.05
CA PHE A 22 13.02 -3.86 13.72
C PHE A 22 12.62 -2.90 14.86
N ILE A 23 12.15 -1.71 14.49
CA ILE A 23 11.77 -0.61 15.39
C ILE A 23 10.36 -0.81 15.99
N SER A 24 10.11 -1.94 16.64
CA SER A 24 8.79 -2.32 17.18
C SER A 24 8.19 -1.32 18.18
N ASN A 25 9.03 -0.49 18.80
CA ASN A 25 8.60 0.54 19.75
C ASN A 25 8.50 1.93 19.12
N GLY A 26 8.64 2.05 17.81
CA GLY A 26 8.47 3.32 17.10
C GLY A 26 7.01 3.77 17.13
N ALA A 27 6.74 5.02 17.56
CA ALA A 27 5.38 5.55 17.60
C ALA A 27 4.74 5.51 16.20
N GLY A 28 3.59 4.85 16.08
CA GLY A 28 2.85 4.69 14.85
C GLY A 28 3.44 3.67 13.86
N VAL A 29 4.52 2.96 14.21
CA VAL A 29 5.13 1.95 13.35
C VAL A 29 4.37 0.64 13.45
N VAL A 30 4.11 0.00 12.31
CA VAL A 30 3.50 -1.33 12.23
C VAL A 30 4.41 -2.28 11.47
N ALA A 31 4.42 -3.54 11.89
CA ALA A 31 5.22 -4.56 11.22
C ALA A 31 4.50 -5.09 9.98
N VAL A 32 5.28 -5.33 8.93
CA VAL A 32 4.81 -5.91 7.67
C VAL A 32 5.45 -7.28 7.49
N ASN A 33 4.65 -8.28 7.13
CA ASN A 33 5.12 -9.62 6.74
C ASN A 33 6.21 -10.20 7.67
N GLN A 34 5.85 -10.51 8.90
CA GLN A 34 6.80 -10.87 9.97
C GLN A 34 7.51 -12.24 9.81
N GLY A 35 7.18 -13.02 8.80
CA GLY A 35 7.73 -14.38 8.64
C GLY A 35 9.09 -14.47 7.95
N GLY A 36 9.61 -13.37 7.39
CA GLY A 36 10.82 -13.36 6.56
C GLY A 36 12.08 -12.78 7.22
N LEU A 37 13.12 -12.60 6.41
CA LEU A 37 14.35 -11.92 6.82
C LEU A 37 14.13 -10.42 7.08
N ASN A 38 13.11 -9.82 6.50
CA ASN A 38 12.71 -8.43 6.69
C ASN A 38 12.31 -8.08 8.13
N LYS A 39 11.97 -9.08 8.97
CA LYS A 39 11.70 -8.95 10.41
C LYS A 39 10.68 -7.88 10.78
N GLY A 40 9.75 -7.54 9.88
CA GLY A 40 8.74 -6.49 10.05
C GLY A 40 8.99 -5.21 9.25
N TYR A 41 10.19 -5.00 8.74
CA TYR A 41 10.46 -3.91 7.80
C TYR A 41 9.68 -4.09 6.49
N ALA A 42 9.31 -2.97 5.86
CA ALA A 42 8.62 -2.95 4.57
C ALA A 42 9.62 -3.22 3.42
N MET A 43 10.17 -4.43 3.41
CA MET A 43 11.17 -4.95 2.49
C MET A 43 10.74 -6.34 2.02
N HIS A 44 11.31 -6.87 0.95
CA HIS A 44 11.07 -8.25 0.54
C HIS A 44 11.30 -9.23 1.69
N SER A 45 10.58 -10.33 1.72
CA SER A 45 10.67 -11.34 2.79
C SER A 45 12.04 -11.99 2.89
N ASP A 46 12.85 -11.97 1.82
CA ASP A 46 14.22 -12.48 1.75
C ASP A 46 15.30 -11.38 1.92
N GLN A 47 14.91 -10.14 2.20
CA GLN A 47 15.82 -9.02 2.45
C GLN A 47 15.87 -8.68 3.93
N ALA A 48 17.09 -8.59 4.47
CA ALA A 48 17.31 -8.13 5.83
C ALA A 48 17.70 -6.63 5.84
N CYS A 49 17.37 -5.94 6.94
CA CYS A 49 17.86 -4.58 7.18
C CYS A 49 19.36 -4.65 7.55
N THR A 50 20.22 -4.63 6.54
CA THR A 50 21.67 -4.80 6.69
C THR A 50 22.40 -3.50 7.04
N TYR A 51 23.58 -3.60 7.61
CA TYR A 51 24.44 -2.46 7.87
C TYR A 51 24.75 -1.67 6.59
N GLY A 52 24.67 -0.34 6.67
CA GLY A 52 24.87 0.56 5.55
C GLY A 52 23.65 0.76 4.65
N SER A 53 22.47 0.24 5.03
CA SER A 53 21.26 0.27 4.22
C SER A 53 20.15 1.14 4.82
N TRP A 54 19.29 1.65 3.95
CA TRP A 54 17.99 2.15 4.33
C TRP A 54 17.02 0.98 4.55
N CYS A 55 16.16 1.10 5.55
CA CYS A 55 15.20 0.07 5.91
C CYS A 55 13.82 0.71 6.03
N PRO A 56 13.01 0.64 4.96
CA PRO A 56 11.64 1.14 4.95
C PRO A 56 10.77 0.41 5.99
N TYR A 57 9.83 1.12 6.56
CA TYR A 57 8.86 0.58 7.51
C TYR A 57 7.46 1.11 7.22
N ALA A 58 6.45 0.40 7.69
CA ALA A 58 5.06 0.80 7.59
C ALA A 58 4.62 1.63 8.79
N CYS A 59 3.63 2.48 8.57
CA CYS A 59 2.95 3.24 9.62
C CYS A 59 1.49 2.81 9.75
N GLU A 60 0.85 3.16 10.87
CA GLU A 60 -0.56 2.92 11.11
C GLU A 60 -1.44 3.51 9.99
N PRO A 61 -2.66 3.00 9.78
CA PRO A 61 -3.58 3.53 8.78
C PRO A 61 -3.76 5.05 8.88
N GLY A 62 -3.67 5.73 7.72
CA GLY A 62 -3.74 7.20 7.67
C GLY A 62 -2.42 7.92 7.95
N MET A 63 -1.37 7.22 8.38
CA MET A 63 -0.04 7.79 8.63
C MET A 63 0.96 7.47 7.51
N LEU A 64 1.95 8.33 7.38
CA LEU A 64 3.05 8.24 6.43
C LEU A 64 4.38 8.07 7.15
N MET A 65 5.31 7.35 6.54
CA MET A 65 6.68 7.22 7.01
C MET A 65 7.40 8.57 6.97
N ALA A 66 7.94 9.01 8.13
CA ALA A 66 8.56 10.34 8.24
C ALA A 66 10.05 10.38 7.90
N GLN A 67 10.69 9.22 7.75
CA GLN A 67 12.14 9.09 7.56
C GLN A 67 12.45 8.66 6.12
N PHE A 68 13.26 9.45 5.42
CA PHE A 68 13.71 9.16 4.06
C PHE A 68 14.91 10.03 3.69
N ASP A 69 15.57 9.69 2.59
CA ASP A 69 16.63 10.51 2.00
C ASP A 69 16.03 11.72 1.26
N SER A 70 16.12 12.89 1.87
CA SER A 70 15.60 14.13 1.28
C SER A 70 16.41 14.65 0.07
N SER A 71 17.56 14.05 -0.24
CA SER A 71 18.32 14.38 -1.44
C SER A 71 17.71 13.78 -2.71
N VAL A 72 16.80 12.79 -2.57
CA VAL A 72 16.05 12.23 -3.70
C VAL A 72 14.87 13.14 -4.00
N THR A 73 14.92 13.80 -5.15
CA THR A 73 13.91 14.79 -5.58
C THR A 73 13.00 14.28 -6.71
N SER A 74 13.36 13.16 -7.33
CA SER A 74 12.58 12.51 -8.39
C SER A 74 12.51 11.01 -8.16
N TYR A 75 11.41 10.41 -8.58
CA TYR A 75 11.24 8.96 -8.56
C TYR A 75 11.95 8.34 -9.77
N GLU A 76 12.91 7.48 -9.50
CA GLU A 76 13.73 6.80 -10.53
C GLU A 76 13.59 5.27 -10.49
N GLY A 77 12.67 4.76 -9.64
CA GLY A 77 12.52 3.31 -9.43
C GLY A 77 13.63 2.71 -8.56
N TYR A 78 13.71 1.39 -8.56
CA TYR A 78 14.73 0.64 -7.82
C TYR A 78 16.14 0.86 -8.45
N PRO A 79 17.24 1.05 -7.66
CA PRO A 79 17.30 1.03 -6.20
C PRO A 79 17.02 2.39 -5.52
N SER A 80 16.80 3.48 -6.25
CA SER A 80 16.55 4.82 -5.69
C SER A 80 15.31 4.82 -4.78
N SER A 81 14.28 4.08 -5.15
CA SER A 81 13.05 3.91 -4.36
C SER A 81 13.29 3.35 -2.96
N MET A 82 14.39 2.63 -2.72
CA MET A 82 14.74 2.08 -1.41
C MET A 82 15.36 3.10 -0.43
N ARG A 83 15.50 4.38 -0.81
CA ARG A 83 16.13 5.41 0.03
C ARG A 83 15.16 6.01 1.05
N GLY A 84 14.52 5.16 1.84
CA GLY A 84 13.62 5.56 2.91
C GLY A 84 13.58 4.58 4.06
N GLY A 85 12.99 5.05 5.16
CA GLY A 85 12.97 4.35 6.42
C GLY A 85 14.09 4.81 7.35
N ILE A 86 14.43 3.98 8.33
CA ILE A 86 15.62 4.20 9.15
C ILE A 86 16.87 3.89 8.34
N TYR A 87 17.97 4.54 8.65
CA TYR A 87 19.26 4.16 8.13
C TYR A 87 20.00 3.28 9.14
N CYS A 88 20.27 2.05 8.75
CA CYS A 88 21.07 1.10 9.52
C CYS A 88 22.55 1.42 9.27
N SER A 89 23.23 2.04 10.22
CA SER A 89 24.64 2.46 10.05
C SER A 89 25.58 1.26 9.93
N ASN A 90 26.80 1.50 9.45
CA ASN A 90 27.84 0.47 9.39
C ASN A 90 28.27 -0.04 10.77
N SER A 91 27.93 0.64 11.86
CA SER A 91 28.12 0.20 13.25
C SER A 91 26.90 -0.53 13.82
N GLY A 92 25.81 -0.66 13.08
CA GLY A 92 24.56 -1.29 13.55
C GLY A 92 23.63 -0.35 14.33
N GLU A 93 23.91 0.96 14.32
CA GLU A 93 23.07 1.94 14.98
C GLU A 93 21.94 2.38 14.04
N ILE A 94 20.72 2.49 14.59
CA ILE A 94 19.56 3.03 13.89
C ILE A 94 19.68 4.56 13.87
N GLN A 95 19.64 5.14 12.67
CA GLN A 95 19.71 6.59 12.47
C GLN A 95 18.44 7.10 11.81
N LEU A 96 17.84 8.14 12.40
CA LEU A 96 16.76 8.93 11.80
C LEU A 96 17.38 10.09 11.03
N LYS A 97 17.21 10.11 9.72
CA LYS A 97 17.86 11.11 8.85
C LYS A 97 17.09 12.42 8.77
N ASN A 98 15.76 12.39 8.89
CA ASN A 98 14.95 13.59 9.03
C ASN A 98 14.86 13.99 10.51
N GLN A 99 15.89 14.68 10.97
CA GLN A 99 15.98 15.09 12.37
C GLN A 99 14.79 15.97 12.77
N GLY A 100 14.29 15.78 14.00
CA GLY A 100 13.13 16.49 14.51
C GLY A 100 11.77 15.92 14.08
N LYS A 101 11.75 14.94 13.16
CA LYS A 101 10.56 14.17 12.83
C LYS A 101 10.61 12.81 13.55
N GLY A 102 9.45 12.33 14.01
CA GLY A 102 9.31 10.97 14.55
C GLY A 102 9.45 9.90 13.46
N TYR A 103 8.95 8.71 13.75
CA TYR A 103 8.91 7.64 12.75
C TYR A 103 7.78 7.84 11.75
N CYS A 104 6.59 8.21 12.23
CA CYS A 104 5.38 8.36 11.43
C CYS A 104 4.74 9.72 11.68
N TYR A 105 3.97 10.21 10.70
CA TYR A 105 3.15 11.40 10.84
C TYR A 105 1.84 11.23 10.08
N ASN A 106 0.81 11.96 10.47
CA ASN A 106 -0.50 11.90 9.80
C ASN A 106 -0.39 12.37 8.35
N GLY A 107 -0.98 11.62 7.43
CA GLY A 107 -1.25 12.10 6.07
C GLY A 107 -2.24 13.26 6.08
N LYS A 108 -2.61 13.74 4.91
CA LYS A 108 -3.50 14.92 4.76
C LYS A 108 -4.92 14.67 5.29
N GLY A 109 -5.34 13.41 5.48
CA GLY A 109 -6.65 13.07 6.06
C GLY A 109 -7.85 13.40 5.15
N THR A 110 -7.61 13.60 3.87
CA THR A 110 -8.61 14.01 2.87
C THR A 110 -9.25 12.84 2.11
N VAL A 111 -8.80 11.61 2.35
CA VAL A 111 -9.39 10.42 1.76
C VAL A 111 -9.69 9.38 2.84
N SER A 112 -10.89 8.84 2.80
CA SER A 112 -11.29 7.70 3.63
C SER A 112 -11.93 6.60 2.78
N VAL A 113 -12.07 5.42 3.38
CA VAL A 113 -12.81 4.29 2.80
C VAL A 113 -13.99 3.99 3.68
N ASN A 114 -15.17 3.81 3.07
CA ASN A 114 -16.35 3.24 3.73
C ASN A 114 -16.60 1.85 3.18
N ASN A 115 -16.66 0.86 4.05
CA ASN A 115 -16.96 -0.52 3.68
C ASN A 115 -18.43 -0.84 3.92
N HIS A 116 -19.20 -0.99 2.85
CA HIS A 116 -20.63 -1.31 2.87
C HIS A 116 -20.93 -2.81 2.64
N VAL A 117 -19.89 -3.64 2.48
CA VAL A 117 -20.09 -5.10 2.35
C VAL A 117 -20.08 -5.79 3.72
N SER A 118 -20.57 -7.01 3.79
CA SER A 118 -20.74 -7.77 5.04
C SER A 118 -19.46 -8.37 5.62
N SER A 119 -18.34 -8.26 4.89
CA SER A 119 -17.02 -8.77 5.30
C SER A 119 -16.00 -7.63 5.36
N ASN A 120 -14.85 -7.88 5.98
CA ASN A 120 -13.72 -6.95 5.90
C ASN A 120 -13.22 -6.80 4.46
N VAL A 121 -12.56 -5.67 4.19
CA VAL A 121 -11.82 -5.42 2.95
C VAL A 121 -10.40 -4.96 3.30
N ALA A 122 -9.41 -5.60 2.70
CA ALA A 122 -8.01 -5.23 2.86
C ALA A 122 -7.58 -4.26 1.76
N PHE A 123 -7.20 -3.05 2.16
CA PHE A 123 -6.51 -2.07 1.34
C PHE A 123 -5.01 -2.15 1.63
N CYS A 124 -4.22 -2.53 0.64
CA CYS A 124 -2.80 -2.75 0.80
C CYS A 124 -2.01 -1.67 0.09
N GLN A 125 -1.38 -0.77 0.85
CA GLN A 125 -0.60 0.32 0.30
C GLN A 125 0.78 -0.17 -0.12
N THR A 126 1.29 0.28 -1.27
CA THR A 126 2.72 0.14 -1.60
C THR A 126 3.53 1.17 -0.83
N VAL A 127 4.73 0.76 -0.39
CA VAL A 127 5.63 1.63 0.35
C VAL A 127 6.53 2.39 -0.63
N LEU A 128 6.46 3.71 -0.60
CA LEU A 128 7.42 4.61 -1.24
C LEU A 128 7.76 5.76 -0.28
N PRO A 129 9.04 6.05 -0.02
CA PRO A 129 10.21 5.27 -0.45
C PRO A 129 10.25 3.91 0.22
N GLY A 130 10.57 2.91 -0.57
CA GLY A 130 10.58 1.52 -0.16
C GLY A 130 10.56 0.60 -1.37
N ASN A 131 10.46 -0.68 -1.10
CA ASN A 131 10.27 -1.67 -2.13
C ASN A 131 8.78 -1.74 -2.50
N GLU A 132 8.43 -1.43 -3.74
CA GLU A 132 7.05 -1.43 -4.23
C GLU A 132 6.35 -2.78 -4.10
N GLU A 133 7.10 -3.85 -3.95
CA GLU A 133 6.56 -5.19 -3.74
C GLU A 133 6.04 -5.42 -2.31
N MET A 134 6.29 -4.51 -1.36
CA MET A 134 5.78 -4.61 0.00
C MET A 134 4.49 -3.86 0.17
N LEU A 135 3.51 -4.52 0.77
CA LEU A 135 2.15 -4.01 0.92
C LEU A 135 1.85 -3.74 2.39
N ILE A 136 1.55 -2.47 2.71
CA ILE A 136 1.17 -2.05 4.08
C ILE A 136 -0.29 -2.43 4.31
N PRO A 137 -0.60 -3.15 5.39
CA PRO A 137 -1.95 -3.61 5.65
C PRO A 137 -2.85 -2.52 6.23
N THR A 138 -4.01 -2.28 5.62
CA THR A 138 -5.11 -1.50 6.19
C THR A 138 -6.39 -2.33 6.11
N ASN A 139 -6.91 -2.77 7.25
CA ASN A 139 -8.13 -3.55 7.32
C ASN A 139 -9.34 -2.66 7.59
N ILE A 140 -10.35 -2.73 6.72
CA ILE A 140 -11.60 -2.01 6.90
C ILE A 140 -12.70 -3.02 7.20
N GLY A 141 -13.15 -3.07 8.46
CA GLY A 141 -14.22 -3.96 8.91
C GLY A 141 -15.56 -3.67 8.21
N SER A 142 -16.46 -4.66 8.23
CA SER A 142 -17.83 -4.49 7.73
C SER A 142 -18.53 -3.31 8.41
N GLY A 143 -19.15 -2.44 7.62
CA GLY A 143 -19.85 -1.26 8.11
C GLY A 143 -18.95 -0.19 8.75
N SER A 144 -17.63 -0.30 8.57
CA SER A 144 -16.65 0.60 9.16
C SER A 144 -16.07 1.58 8.14
N SER A 145 -15.44 2.63 8.66
CA SER A 145 -14.68 3.61 7.89
C SER A 145 -13.23 3.67 8.37
N GLN A 146 -12.30 3.92 7.45
CA GLN A 146 -10.87 4.08 7.74
C GLN A 146 -10.28 5.20 6.90
N VAL A 147 -9.49 6.08 7.54
CA VAL A 147 -8.72 7.11 6.83
C VAL A 147 -7.55 6.46 6.12
N LEU A 148 -7.28 6.88 4.87
CA LEU A 148 -6.11 6.48 4.10
C LEU A 148 -4.98 7.50 4.24
N ALA A 149 -3.74 7.04 4.14
CA ALA A 149 -2.56 7.90 4.12
C ALA A 149 -2.47 8.63 2.77
N VAL A 150 -2.68 9.95 2.78
CA VAL A 150 -2.55 10.81 1.59
C VAL A 150 -1.31 11.67 1.74
N PRO A 151 -0.27 11.52 0.90
CA PRO A 151 0.89 12.39 0.90
C PRO A 151 0.58 13.74 0.24
N GLY A 152 1.28 14.78 0.71
CA GLY A 152 1.34 16.06 0.01
C GLY A 152 2.65 16.21 -0.77
N THR A 153 2.90 17.39 -1.33
CA THR A 153 4.09 17.69 -2.12
C THR A 153 5.39 17.70 -1.31
N GLU A 154 5.28 17.75 0.02
CA GLU A 154 6.41 17.64 0.95
C GLU A 154 6.92 16.21 1.13
N TYR A 155 6.18 15.22 0.63
CA TYR A 155 6.56 13.82 0.75
C TYR A 155 7.70 13.47 -0.20
N TRP A 156 8.38 12.34 0.08
CA TRP A 156 9.50 11.85 -0.71
C TRP A 156 9.21 11.86 -2.20
N ALA A 157 10.07 12.51 -2.99
CA ALA A 157 9.97 12.64 -4.45
C ALA A 157 8.57 13.06 -4.96
N LYS A 158 7.73 13.68 -4.11
CA LYS A 158 6.33 14.05 -4.40
C LYS A 158 5.45 12.87 -4.86
N THR A 159 5.77 11.66 -4.39
CA THR A 159 5.04 10.44 -4.78
C THR A 159 3.64 10.40 -4.19
N ALA A 160 2.70 9.85 -4.97
CA ALA A 160 1.36 9.54 -4.52
C ALA A 160 1.32 8.23 -3.70
N ALA A 161 0.32 8.07 -2.84
CA ALA A 161 -0.01 6.77 -2.27
C ALA A 161 -0.71 5.91 -3.31
N HIS A 162 -0.43 4.61 -3.29
CA HIS A 162 -1.03 3.62 -4.17
C HIS A 162 -1.55 2.45 -3.34
N TYR A 163 -2.76 1.98 -3.63
CA TYR A 163 -3.44 0.94 -2.87
C TYR A 163 -3.93 -0.17 -3.80
N TYR A 164 -3.73 -1.42 -3.39
CA TYR A 164 -4.42 -2.58 -3.94
C TYR A 164 -5.65 -2.90 -3.09
N ILE A 165 -6.81 -3.11 -3.73
CA ILE A 165 -8.10 -3.33 -3.06
C ILE A 165 -8.48 -4.79 -3.21
N ASN A 166 -8.33 -5.56 -2.13
CA ASN A 166 -8.62 -6.99 -2.13
C ASN A 166 -10.12 -7.29 -2.12
N PRO A 167 -10.53 -8.47 -2.60
CA PRO A 167 -11.91 -8.92 -2.47
C PRO A 167 -12.38 -8.97 -1.00
N PRO A 168 -13.68 -8.72 -0.75
CA PRO A 168 -14.27 -8.87 0.57
C PRO A 168 -14.01 -10.25 1.17
N GLY A 169 -13.62 -10.28 2.44
CA GLY A 169 -13.31 -11.51 3.18
C GLY A 169 -11.83 -11.93 3.11
N VAL A 170 -11.03 -11.33 2.23
CA VAL A 170 -9.57 -11.53 2.23
C VAL A 170 -8.97 -10.72 3.37
N SER A 171 -8.22 -11.41 4.25
CA SER A 171 -7.56 -10.77 5.39
C SER A 171 -6.36 -9.93 4.95
N THR A 172 -5.90 -9.01 5.79
CA THR A 172 -4.65 -8.27 5.51
C THR A 172 -3.42 -9.17 5.54
N SER A 173 -3.43 -10.25 6.33
CA SER A 173 -2.34 -11.23 6.35
C SER A 173 -2.22 -12.02 5.04
N ASP A 174 -3.35 -12.29 4.38
CA ASP A 174 -3.37 -13.05 3.13
C ASP A 174 -3.26 -12.13 1.90
N GLY A 175 -3.89 -10.96 1.97
CA GLY A 175 -4.01 -10.02 0.85
C GLY A 175 -2.91 -8.97 0.78
N CYS A 176 -2.31 -8.54 1.89
CA CYS A 176 -1.26 -7.53 1.87
C CYS A 176 0.14 -8.18 1.80
N VAL A 177 0.30 -9.06 0.84
CA VAL A 177 1.54 -9.72 0.47
C VAL A 177 1.67 -9.68 -1.06
N TRP A 178 2.87 -9.97 -1.57
CA TRP A 178 3.04 -10.14 -3.01
C TRP A 178 2.37 -11.44 -3.46
N GLY A 179 1.34 -11.33 -4.28
CA GLY A 179 0.52 -12.46 -4.70
C GLY A 179 1.18 -13.38 -5.71
N SER A 180 0.47 -14.43 -6.09
CA SER A 180 0.86 -15.40 -7.11
C SER A 180 -0.39 -15.97 -7.79
N THR A 181 -0.20 -16.76 -8.83
CA THR A 181 -1.32 -17.48 -9.48
C THR A 181 -2.09 -18.40 -8.54
N ALA A 182 -1.42 -18.94 -7.51
CA ALA A 182 -2.06 -19.78 -6.49
C ALA A 182 -2.77 -18.96 -5.38
N ASN A 183 -2.29 -17.74 -5.12
CA ASN A 183 -2.86 -16.80 -4.17
C ASN A 183 -3.01 -15.43 -4.84
N PRO A 184 -4.00 -15.24 -5.69
CA PRO A 184 -4.12 -14.07 -6.56
C PRO A 184 -4.74 -12.87 -5.81
N TRP A 185 -4.11 -12.49 -4.71
CA TRP A 185 -4.44 -11.36 -3.87
C TRP A 185 -3.35 -10.29 -3.94
N GLY A 186 -3.44 -9.24 -3.17
CA GLY A 186 -2.47 -8.17 -3.12
C GLY A 186 -2.35 -7.46 -4.46
N ASN A 187 -1.17 -7.50 -5.06
CA ASN A 187 -0.91 -6.92 -6.38
C ASN A 187 -1.72 -7.59 -7.54
N TRP A 188 -2.39 -8.71 -7.29
CA TRP A 188 -3.29 -9.39 -8.22
C TRP A 188 -4.77 -9.06 -7.97
N SER A 189 -5.09 -8.24 -6.96
CA SER A 189 -6.46 -7.83 -6.66
C SER A 189 -7.10 -7.08 -7.83
N PRO A 190 -8.45 -7.08 -7.96
CA PRO A 190 -9.12 -6.54 -9.14
C PRO A 190 -8.99 -5.02 -9.29
N TYR A 191 -8.90 -4.29 -8.19
CA TYR A 191 -8.92 -2.83 -8.20
C TYR A 191 -7.70 -2.22 -7.54
N VAL A 192 -7.38 -1.02 -8.01
CA VAL A 192 -6.35 -0.15 -7.44
C VAL A 192 -6.94 1.22 -7.15
N ALA A 193 -6.37 1.89 -6.16
CA ALA A 193 -6.62 3.30 -5.89
C ALA A 193 -5.30 4.05 -5.71
N GLY A 194 -5.34 5.35 -5.90
CA GLY A 194 -4.19 6.22 -5.63
C GLY A 194 -4.67 7.58 -5.13
N ALA A 195 -3.86 8.24 -4.31
CA ALA A 195 -4.17 9.57 -3.82
C ALA A 195 -2.92 10.39 -3.52
N ASN A 196 -3.00 11.69 -3.80
CA ASN A 196 -2.04 12.71 -3.37
C ASN A 196 -2.73 14.08 -3.30
N MET A 197 -2.14 14.99 -2.53
CA MET A 197 -2.60 16.37 -2.43
C MET A 197 -1.55 17.30 -3.01
N ASP A 198 -1.97 18.32 -3.74
CA ASP A 198 -1.10 19.39 -4.23
C ASP A 198 -0.96 20.56 -3.24
N ASP A 199 -0.17 21.58 -3.63
CA ASP A 199 0.07 22.76 -2.79
C ASP A 199 -1.14 23.69 -2.68
N SER A 200 -2.16 23.53 -3.53
CA SER A 200 -3.43 24.30 -3.45
C SER A 200 -4.43 23.69 -2.44
N GLY A 201 -4.12 22.50 -1.94
CA GLY A 201 -5.02 21.73 -1.07
C GLY A 201 -6.03 20.87 -1.84
N ASP A 202 -5.83 20.72 -3.15
CA ASP A 202 -6.64 19.84 -3.98
C ASP A 202 -6.12 18.40 -3.86
N THR A 203 -7.03 17.49 -3.51
CA THR A 203 -6.70 16.06 -3.40
C THR A 203 -7.18 15.31 -4.62
N PHE A 204 -6.26 14.69 -5.34
CA PHE A 204 -6.54 13.82 -6.47
C PHE A 204 -6.73 12.39 -5.99
N VAL A 205 -7.87 11.80 -6.30
CA VAL A 205 -8.20 10.41 -5.93
C VAL A 205 -8.54 9.63 -7.19
N LYS A 206 -7.75 8.62 -7.47
CA LYS A 206 -7.94 7.72 -8.61
C LYS A 206 -8.48 6.38 -8.10
N ILE A 207 -9.44 5.80 -8.81
CA ILE A 207 -9.77 4.38 -8.75
C ILE A 207 -9.72 3.79 -10.15
N GLY A 208 -9.37 2.51 -10.23
CA GLY A 208 -9.27 1.84 -11.52
C GLY A 208 -9.16 0.34 -11.39
N TRP A 209 -9.24 -0.31 -12.53
CA TRP A 209 -8.91 -1.72 -12.63
C TRP A 209 -7.40 -1.91 -12.52
N ASN A 210 -7.00 -2.98 -11.84
CA ASN A 210 -5.62 -3.38 -11.75
C ASN A 210 -5.18 -4.07 -13.06
N PRO A 211 -4.15 -3.58 -13.78
CA PRO A 211 -3.70 -4.22 -15.01
C PRO A 211 -3.30 -5.69 -14.83
N VAL A 212 -2.67 -6.05 -13.70
CA VAL A 212 -2.24 -7.42 -13.39
C VAL A 212 -3.42 -8.39 -13.32
N TYR A 213 -4.61 -7.92 -12.96
CA TYR A 213 -5.84 -8.73 -12.95
C TYR A 213 -6.17 -9.32 -14.33
N PHE A 214 -5.75 -8.67 -15.41
CA PHE A 214 -6.04 -9.05 -16.80
C PHE A 214 -4.88 -9.77 -17.51
N GLU A 215 -3.75 -9.97 -16.85
CA GLU A 215 -2.64 -10.72 -17.42
C GLU A 215 -3.03 -12.16 -17.75
N ASP A 216 -2.36 -12.76 -18.73
CA ASP A 216 -2.65 -14.13 -19.15
C ASP A 216 -2.46 -15.17 -18.06
N SER A 217 -1.57 -14.90 -17.12
CA SER A 217 -1.31 -15.70 -15.92
C SER A 217 -2.40 -15.56 -14.85
N SER A 218 -3.25 -14.52 -14.91
CA SER A 218 -4.29 -14.30 -13.91
C SER A 218 -5.43 -15.32 -14.02
N PRO A 219 -5.76 -16.05 -12.93
CA PRO A 219 -6.86 -16.98 -12.94
C PRO A 219 -8.23 -16.29 -13.03
N TYR A 220 -8.30 -14.97 -12.83
CA TYR A 220 -9.53 -14.18 -12.79
C TYR A 220 -9.72 -13.20 -13.93
N LYS A 221 -8.82 -13.20 -14.95
CA LYS A 221 -8.83 -12.19 -16.02
C LYS A 221 -10.16 -11.99 -16.74
N ASN A 222 -11.01 -13.02 -16.76
CA ASN A 222 -12.33 -13.00 -17.38
C ASN A 222 -13.49 -13.03 -16.36
N THR A 223 -13.18 -12.88 -15.08
CA THR A 223 -14.18 -12.99 -14.00
C THR A 223 -14.55 -11.60 -13.48
N LYS A 224 -15.83 -11.28 -13.48
CA LYS A 224 -16.32 -10.06 -12.82
C LYS A 224 -16.30 -10.25 -11.31
N PRO A 225 -15.67 -9.33 -10.54
CA PRO A 225 -15.76 -9.35 -9.09
C PRO A 225 -17.23 -9.21 -8.61
N ASN A 226 -17.52 -9.74 -7.44
CA ASN A 226 -18.86 -9.61 -6.84
C ASN A 226 -19.04 -8.33 -6.01
N PHE A 227 -18.07 -7.41 -6.04
CA PHE A 227 -18.09 -6.13 -5.35
C PHE A 227 -17.65 -5.02 -6.29
N GLY A 228 -18.05 -3.80 -5.97
CA GLY A 228 -17.68 -2.60 -6.70
C GLY A 228 -17.08 -1.55 -5.79
N ILE A 229 -16.51 -0.52 -6.40
CA ILE A 229 -15.96 0.65 -5.72
C ILE A 229 -16.44 1.94 -6.39
N SER A 230 -16.62 3.01 -5.61
CA SER A 230 -16.97 4.33 -6.13
C SER A 230 -16.35 5.42 -5.28
N ILE A 231 -16.23 6.62 -5.85
CA ILE A 231 -15.81 7.81 -5.09
C ILE A 231 -17.04 8.70 -4.89
N THR A 232 -17.19 9.22 -3.67
CA THR A 232 -18.14 10.27 -3.31
C THR A 232 -17.43 11.40 -2.59
N CYS A 233 -18.01 12.58 -2.58
CA CYS A 233 -17.58 13.72 -1.78
C CYS A 233 -18.35 13.77 -0.46
N SER A 234 -17.66 13.94 0.67
CA SER A 234 -18.35 14.11 1.95
C SER A 234 -18.84 15.55 2.18
N ASP A 235 -18.13 16.54 1.66
CA ASP A 235 -18.33 17.95 2.03
C ASP A 235 -18.60 18.88 0.81
N GLY A 236 -18.94 18.33 -0.36
CA GLY A 236 -19.57 19.08 -1.42
C GLY A 236 -18.78 19.26 -2.70
N ASP A 237 -17.59 19.82 -2.75
CA ASP A 237 -17.00 20.27 -4.01
C ASP A 237 -15.93 19.30 -4.54
N CYS A 238 -16.39 18.39 -5.44
CA CYS A 238 -15.49 17.48 -6.16
C CYS A 238 -15.77 17.54 -7.66
N GLU A 239 -14.72 17.65 -8.44
CA GLU A 239 -14.74 17.49 -9.89
C GLU A 239 -14.46 16.04 -10.27
N GLY A 240 -14.99 15.61 -11.41
CA GLY A 240 -14.71 14.26 -11.96
C GLY A 240 -15.71 13.18 -11.51
N LEU A 241 -16.81 13.55 -10.88
CA LEU A 241 -17.91 12.63 -10.59
C LEU A 241 -18.89 12.53 -11.78
N PRO A 242 -19.57 11.38 -11.99
CA PRO A 242 -19.44 10.13 -11.24
C PRO A 242 -18.11 9.43 -11.50
N CYS A 243 -17.64 8.65 -10.51
CA CYS A 243 -16.45 7.81 -10.65
C CYS A 243 -16.71 6.50 -9.90
N SER A 244 -16.95 5.40 -10.64
CA SER A 244 -17.30 4.11 -10.05
C SER A 244 -16.96 2.92 -10.94
N ILE A 245 -16.76 1.79 -10.30
CA ILE A 245 -16.66 0.47 -10.94
C ILE A 245 -17.71 -0.42 -10.29
N ASP A 246 -18.83 -0.65 -10.97
CA ASP A 246 -19.85 -1.63 -10.60
C ASP A 246 -19.85 -2.74 -11.65
N PRO A 247 -19.29 -3.93 -11.37
CA PRO A 247 -19.20 -5.00 -12.36
C PRO A 247 -20.53 -5.50 -12.89
N SER A 248 -21.63 -5.18 -12.20
CA SER A 248 -22.98 -5.51 -12.69
C SER A 248 -23.47 -4.54 -13.78
N LYS A 249 -22.86 -3.36 -13.90
CA LYS A 249 -23.27 -2.28 -14.79
C LYS A 249 -22.29 -1.97 -15.89
N VAL A 250 -21.00 -2.25 -15.67
CA VAL A 250 -19.95 -2.02 -16.65
C VAL A 250 -19.27 -3.32 -17.06
N ASP A 251 -18.65 -3.32 -18.22
CA ASP A 251 -17.84 -4.43 -18.66
C ASP A 251 -16.50 -4.50 -17.90
N LEU A 252 -15.84 -5.65 -17.98
CA LEU A 252 -14.48 -5.81 -17.47
C LEU A 252 -13.57 -4.73 -18.07
N ASN A 253 -12.66 -4.21 -17.25
CA ASN A 253 -11.74 -3.14 -17.61
C ASN A 253 -12.40 -1.82 -18.03
N LYS A 254 -13.64 -1.56 -17.56
CA LYS A 254 -14.37 -0.30 -17.77
C LYS A 254 -14.82 0.30 -16.44
N VAL A 255 -14.93 1.64 -16.41
CA VAL A 255 -15.45 2.40 -15.27
C VAL A 255 -16.59 3.31 -15.73
N THR A 256 -17.47 3.72 -14.82
CA THR A 256 -18.37 4.85 -15.03
C THR A 256 -17.64 6.12 -14.60
N GLY A 257 -17.37 6.99 -15.56
CA GLY A 257 -16.74 8.29 -15.37
C GLY A 257 -17.61 9.45 -15.86
N PRO A 258 -17.17 10.70 -15.70
CA PRO A 258 -17.92 11.87 -16.17
C PRO A 258 -18.17 11.87 -17.70
N ASP A 259 -17.24 11.29 -18.46
CA ASP A 259 -17.28 11.21 -19.92
C ASP A 259 -17.82 9.86 -20.44
N GLY A 260 -18.44 9.08 -19.58
CA GLY A 260 -18.97 7.76 -19.92
C GLY A 260 -18.10 6.59 -19.42
N THR A 261 -18.08 5.47 -20.17
CA THR A 261 -17.51 4.20 -19.70
C THR A 261 -16.31 3.68 -20.51
N GLU A 262 -15.63 4.55 -21.24
CA GLU A 262 -14.55 4.12 -22.15
C GLU A 262 -13.21 3.82 -21.45
N SER A 263 -12.95 4.50 -20.33
CA SER A 263 -11.69 4.34 -19.57
C SER A 263 -11.71 3.10 -18.66
N ASN A 264 -10.51 2.66 -18.23
CA ASN A 264 -10.33 1.65 -17.19
C ASN A 264 -10.03 2.25 -15.80
N PHE A 265 -10.04 3.56 -15.68
CA PHE A 265 -9.92 4.31 -14.43
C PHE A 265 -10.69 5.63 -14.50
N CYS A 266 -10.98 6.21 -13.36
CA CYS A 266 -11.46 7.58 -13.22
C CYS A 266 -10.75 8.30 -12.07
N VAL A 267 -10.74 9.64 -12.13
CA VAL A 267 -10.11 10.50 -11.13
C VAL A 267 -11.13 11.51 -10.64
N VAL A 268 -11.15 11.71 -9.33
CA VAL A 268 -11.93 12.75 -8.67
C VAL A 268 -10.97 13.72 -8.00
N THR A 269 -11.20 15.00 -8.15
CA THR A 269 -10.47 16.07 -7.47
C THR A 269 -11.34 16.65 -6.37
N ALA A 270 -10.99 16.38 -5.11
CA ALA A 270 -11.60 17.04 -3.95
C ALA A 270 -10.90 18.37 -3.71
N LYS A 271 -11.62 19.47 -3.94
CA LYS A 271 -11.10 20.85 -3.94
C LYS A 271 -10.93 21.39 -2.51
N ASN A 272 -9.94 22.27 -2.31
CA ASN A 272 -9.83 23.11 -1.11
C ASN A 272 -9.85 22.32 0.21
N ASN A 273 -9.07 21.24 0.33
CA ASN A 273 -9.04 20.33 1.48
C ASN A 273 -10.38 19.60 1.75
N ASN A 274 -11.30 19.59 0.82
CA ASN A 274 -12.50 18.75 0.90
C ASN A 274 -12.12 17.26 0.93
N LYS A 275 -13.07 16.43 1.35
CA LYS A 275 -12.83 15.01 1.55
C LYS A 275 -13.51 14.16 0.48
N ALA A 276 -12.75 13.24 -0.07
CA ALA A 276 -13.26 12.17 -0.90
C ALA A 276 -13.40 10.88 -0.10
N VAL A 277 -14.40 10.08 -0.43
CA VAL A 277 -14.67 8.79 0.20
C VAL A 277 -14.70 7.72 -0.88
N ILE A 278 -13.83 6.71 -0.74
CA ILE A 278 -13.92 5.49 -1.54
C ILE A 278 -14.93 4.57 -0.86
N ASN A 279 -16.02 4.26 -1.54
CA ASN A 279 -17.03 3.33 -1.05
C ASN A 279 -16.79 1.95 -1.65
N VAL A 280 -16.80 0.90 -0.83
CA VAL A 280 -16.79 -0.49 -1.26
C VAL A 280 -18.19 -1.06 -1.04
N PHE A 281 -18.80 -1.64 -2.08
CA PHE A 281 -20.18 -2.09 -2.05
C PHE A 281 -20.38 -3.41 -2.79
N GLN A 282 -21.47 -4.11 -2.48
CA GLN A 282 -21.85 -5.34 -3.21
C GLN A 282 -22.23 -4.97 -4.66
N ALA A 283 -21.69 -5.68 -5.64
CA ALA A 283 -22.01 -5.44 -7.05
C ALA A 283 -23.55 -5.51 -7.27
N GLY A 284 -24.08 -4.54 -7.99
CA GLY A 284 -25.52 -4.42 -8.26
C GLY A 284 -26.32 -3.66 -7.19
N SER A 285 -25.74 -3.36 -6.02
CA SER A 285 -26.47 -2.61 -4.98
C SER A 285 -26.51 -1.10 -5.22
N GLY A 286 -25.79 -0.62 -6.24
CA GLY A 286 -25.72 0.80 -6.60
C GLY A 286 -25.00 1.61 -5.53
N GLY A 287 -23.74 1.98 -5.77
CA GLY A 287 -22.87 2.70 -4.82
C GLY A 287 -23.30 4.12 -4.41
N ASN A 288 -24.58 4.42 -4.42
CA ASN A 288 -25.17 5.73 -4.12
C ASN A 288 -26.22 5.60 -3.00
N SER A 289 -25.85 5.11 -1.84
CA SER A 289 -26.77 5.16 -0.69
C SER A 289 -26.10 5.79 0.52
N GLY A 290 -26.24 7.12 0.59
CA GLY A 290 -26.42 7.79 1.87
C GLY A 290 -27.75 7.27 2.48
N GLY A 291 -27.75 6.08 3.05
CA GLY A 291 -28.94 5.41 3.58
C GLY A 291 -28.59 4.66 4.86
N SER A 292 -29.25 5.07 5.93
CA SER A 292 -29.29 4.49 7.27
C SER A 292 -29.15 2.97 7.30
N LEU A 293 -28.14 2.47 8.03
CA LEU A 293 -27.93 1.06 8.35
C LEU A 293 -29.03 0.55 9.31
N SER A 294 -29.95 -0.28 8.82
CA SER A 294 -30.76 -1.10 9.69
C SER A 294 -29.99 -2.38 10.07
N LYS A 295 -29.81 -2.58 11.40
CA LYS A 295 -29.25 -3.79 11.96
C LYS A 295 -30.16 -4.98 11.68
N THR A 296 -29.65 -6.02 11.02
CA THR A 296 -30.17 -7.37 11.17
C THR A 296 -29.08 -8.27 11.73
N SER A 297 -29.37 -8.81 12.89
CA SER A 297 -28.57 -9.78 13.64
C SER A 297 -28.82 -11.21 13.07
N GLY A 298 -27.74 -12.02 13.02
CA GLY A 298 -27.93 -13.48 13.04
C GLY A 298 -26.85 -14.29 12.30
N GLY A 299 -26.19 -15.16 13.05
CA GLY A 299 -25.72 -16.46 12.58
C GLY A 299 -24.19 -16.66 12.49
N SER A 300 -23.68 -17.25 13.55
CA SER A 300 -22.35 -17.88 13.60
C SER A 300 -22.33 -19.19 12.83
N ASP A 301 -21.31 -19.42 12.02
CA ASP A 301 -20.82 -20.77 11.75
C ASP A 301 -19.30 -20.77 11.54
N SER A 302 -18.66 -21.58 12.36
CA SER A 302 -17.23 -21.86 12.35
C SER A 302 -16.97 -23.14 11.54
N SER A 303 -16.04 -23.09 10.60
CA SER A 303 -15.42 -24.30 10.06
C SER A 303 -13.93 -24.11 9.81
N ASN A 304 -13.15 -24.95 10.48
CA ASN A 304 -11.71 -25.17 10.35
C ASN A 304 -11.30 -25.57 8.94
N VAL A 305 -10.22 -24.97 8.42
CA VAL A 305 -9.43 -25.59 7.35
C VAL A 305 -7.94 -25.48 7.69
N ALA A 306 -7.30 -26.63 7.64
CA ALA A 306 -5.92 -26.87 8.00
C ALA A 306 -4.94 -26.31 6.95
N SER A 307 -3.79 -25.85 7.45
CA SER A 307 -2.64 -25.38 6.69
C SER A 307 -1.86 -26.53 6.03
N SER A 308 -1.48 -26.35 4.77
CA SER A 308 -0.35 -27.05 4.17
C SER A 308 0.54 -26.06 3.42
N ALA A 309 1.74 -25.86 3.92
CA ALA A 309 2.78 -25.06 3.29
C ALA A 309 3.51 -25.90 2.24
N SER A 310 3.61 -25.40 1.02
CA SER A 310 4.55 -25.93 0.03
C SER A 310 5.32 -24.79 -0.64
N ASN A 311 6.64 -24.92 -0.63
CA ASN A 311 7.63 -24.04 -1.24
C ASN A 311 7.46 -23.97 -2.76
N VAL A 312 7.34 -22.78 -3.32
CA VAL A 312 7.41 -22.54 -4.77
C VAL A 312 8.50 -21.51 -5.07
N LYS A 313 9.38 -21.89 -5.99
CA LYS A 313 10.46 -21.07 -6.57
C LYS A 313 9.91 -19.89 -7.34
N ARG A 314 10.58 -18.75 -7.20
CA ARG A 314 10.31 -17.49 -7.90
C ARG A 314 10.80 -17.55 -9.35
N GLU A 315 9.99 -17.09 -10.28
CA GLU A 315 10.42 -16.62 -11.58
C GLU A 315 10.29 -15.10 -11.62
N HIS A 316 11.39 -14.44 -11.99
CA HIS A 316 11.47 -13.01 -12.18
C HIS A 316 10.95 -12.65 -13.59
N HIS A 317 10.00 -11.71 -13.65
CA HIS A 317 9.77 -10.93 -14.86
C HIS A 317 9.88 -9.45 -14.53
N ALA A 318 10.65 -8.78 -15.40
CA ALA A 318 11.02 -7.37 -15.38
C ALA A 318 9.81 -6.42 -15.51
#